data_d3be1b9e7af193d3db76170f01d6894e
#
_entry.id   d3be1b9e7af193d3db76170f01d6894e
#
_cell.length_a   1.000
_cell.length_b   1.000
_cell.length_c   1.000
_cell.angle_alpha   90.00
_cell.angle_beta   90.00
_cell.angle_gamma   90.00
#
_symmetry.space_group_name_H-M   'P 1'
#
loop_
_entity.id
_entity.type
_entity.pdbx_description
1 polymer ?
#
loop_
_entity_poly.entity_id
_entity_poly.type
_entity_poly.pdbx_seq_one_letter_code
_entity_poly.pdbx_strand_id
1 'polypeptide(L)' 'MVGVYVRLIKAGLRKLEDVPSVFYEAVRAELEGE' A
#
# COMPACT_ATOMS: atom_id res chain seq x y z
N MET A 1 -5.88 8.54 0.24
CA MET A 1 -6.23 7.22 -0.30
C MET A 1 -5.06 6.25 -0.24
N VAL A 2 -3.87 6.69 -0.64
CA VAL A 2 -2.70 5.83 -0.56
C VAL A 2 -2.41 5.41 0.88
N GLY A 3 -2.61 6.32 1.82
CA GLY A 3 -2.36 6.01 3.23
C GLY A 3 -3.23 4.88 3.77
N VAL A 4 -4.45 4.75 3.24
CA VAL A 4 -5.35 3.69 3.66
C VAL A 4 -4.79 2.33 3.26
N TYR A 5 -4.27 2.22 2.04
CA TYR A 5 -3.67 0.97 1.58
C TYR A 5 -2.44 0.62 2.40
N VAL A 6 -1.60 1.61 2.66
CA VAL A 6 -0.39 1.38 3.46
C VAL A 6 -0.76 0.83 4.83
N ARG A 7 -1.77 1.44 5.45
CA ARG A 7 -2.22 1.02 6.77
C ARG A 7 -2.74 -0.41 6.74
N LEU A 8 -3.55 -0.74 5.74
CA LEU A 8 -4.13 -2.08 5.63
C LEU A 8 -3.06 -3.13 5.41
N ILE A 9 -2.07 -2.81 4.59
CA ILE A 9 -0.98 -3.74 4.30
C ILE A 9 -0.14 -3.97 5.55
N LYS A 10 0.16 -2.92 6.28
CA LYS A 10 0.94 -3.03 7.51
C LYS A 10 0.20 -3.83 8.57
N ALA A 11 -1.12 -3.74 8.57
CA ALA A 11 -1.93 -4.50 9.51
C ALA A 11 -2.14 -5.94 9.09
N GLY A 12 -1.71 -6.30 7.88
CA GLY A 12 -1.85 -7.65 7.38
C GLY A 12 -3.23 -7.95 6.82
N LEU A 13 -4.06 -6.92 6.63
CA LEU A 13 -5.41 -7.10 6.12
C LEU A 13 -5.47 -7.11 4.60
N ARG A 14 -4.46 -6.54 3.94
CA ARG A 14 -4.37 -6.50 2.49
C ARG A 14 -2.95 -6.76 2.06
N LYS A 15 -2.79 -7.17 0.82
CA LYS A 15 -1.47 -7.39 0.25
C LYS A 15 -1.19 -6.33 -0.80
N LEU A 16 0.09 -6.12 -1.08
CA LEU A 16 0.48 -5.14 -2.07
C LEU A 16 -0.12 -5.48 -3.44
N GLU A 17 -0.25 -6.75 -3.74
CA GLU A 17 -0.83 -7.19 -5.01
C GLU A 17 -2.31 -6.84 -5.12
N ASP A 18 -2.97 -6.53 -4.00
CA ASP A 18 -4.37 -6.13 -4.00
C ASP A 18 -4.55 -4.66 -4.35
N VAL A 19 -3.47 -3.90 -4.39
CA VAL A 19 -3.53 -2.47 -4.66
C VAL A 19 -3.70 -2.23 -6.17
N PRO A 20 -4.66 -1.37 -6.57
CA PRO A 20 -4.80 -1.04 -7.99
C PRO A 20 -3.50 -0.50 -8.55
N SER A 21 -3.24 -0.78 -9.81
CA SER A 21 -1.98 -0.39 -10.45
C SER A 21 -1.74 1.12 -10.39
N VAL A 22 -2.82 1.90 -10.39
CA VAL A 22 -2.69 3.37 -10.35
C VAL A 22 -2.11 3.84 -9.02
N PHE A 23 -2.27 3.06 -7.95
CA PHE A 23 -1.76 3.41 -6.63
C PHE A 23 -0.57 2.55 -6.22
N TYR A 24 -0.28 1.52 -6.97
CA TYR A 24 0.73 0.54 -6.59
C TYR A 24 2.09 1.18 -6.31
N GLU A 25 2.57 2.00 -7.24
CA GLU A 25 3.87 2.63 -7.09
C GLU A 25 3.92 3.54 -5.86
N ALA A 26 2.86 4.29 -5.65
CA ALA A 26 2.82 5.21 -4.51
C ALA A 26 2.79 4.46 -3.19
N VAL A 27 1.99 3.40 -3.13
CA VAL A 27 1.89 2.60 -1.91
C VAL A 27 3.22 1.91 -1.62
N ARG A 28 3.84 1.37 -2.65
CA ARG A 28 5.13 0.71 -2.50
C ARG A 28 6.18 1.67 -1.99
N ALA A 29 6.21 2.88 -2.55
CA ALA A 29 7.16 3.89 -2.11
C ALA A 29 6.95 4.27 -0.66
N GLU A 30 5.69 4.38 -0.25
CA GLU A 30 5.36 4.70 1.14
C GLU A 30 5.86 3.61 2.08
N LEU A 31 5.63 2.36 1.71
CA LEU A 31 6.06 1.25 2.53
C LEU A 31 7.57 1.20 2.66
N GLU A 32 8.27 1.47 1.57
CA GLU A 32 9.73 1.46 1.58
C GLU A 32 10.30 2.62 2.37
N GLY A 33 9.58 3.73 2.42
CA GLY A 33 10.01 4.90 3.15
C GLY A 33 9.80 4.79 4.65
N GLU A 34 9.05 3.79 5.06
CA GLU A 34 8.85 3.57 6.48
C GLU A 34 10.13 2.99 7.12
#